data_b840de23dac4d81c8263fff59ed5d4d9
#
_entry.id   b840de23dac4d81c8263fff59ed5d4d9
#
_cell.length_a   1.000
_cell.length_b   1.000
_cell.length_c   1.000
_cell.angle_alpha   90.00
_cell.angle_beta   90.00
_cell.angle_gamma   90.00
#
_symmetry.space_group_name_H-M   'P 1'
#
loop_
_entity.id
_entity.type
_entity.pdbx_description
1 polymer ?
#
loop_
_entity_poly.entity_id
_entity_poly.type
_entity_poly.pdbx_seq_one_letter_code
_entity_poly.pdbx_strand_id
1 'polypeptide(L)'
;MMRRLVQIALGFAVAMAAYAHTPLQTSVPAADASVSAPKAVELTFGGEVRLTSVTLTDSTGAAKHLDSVPTTIARTFSLAVHDPLSPGAYKVVWRAVGGDTHIITGEFGFTVASSEAH
;
A
#
# COMPACT_ATOMS: atom_id res chain seq x y z
N MET A 1 -37.10 23.67 -20.09
CA MET A 1 -36.71 23.24 -19.79
C MET A 1 -35.98 22.45 -19.47
N MET A 2 -35.76 22.07 -19.24
CA MET A 2 -35.16 21.34 -18.93
C MET A 2 -34.23 20.70 -18.93
N ARG A 3 -33.85 20.45 -18.98
CA ARG A 3 -33.13 19.82 -19.06
C ARG A 3 -32.14 19.47 -18.58
N ARG A 4 -31.75 19.30 -18.48
CA ARG A 4 -30.88 19.08 -18.04
C ARG A 4 -30.34 18.35 -17.55
N LEU A 5 -30.16 17.97 -17.35
CA LEU A 5 -29.76 17.24 -16.80
C LEU A 5 -29.04 16.43 -16.86
N VAL A 6 -28.66 16.16 -17.08
CA VAL A 6 -28.19 15.35 -17.18
C VAL A 6 -27.13 14.99 -17.01
N GLN A 7 -26.66 14.72 -17.14
CA GLN A 7 -25.73 14.32 -17.04
C GLN A 7 -24.88 14.04 -16.37
N ILE A 8 -24.51 13.84 -16.28
CA ILE A 8 -23.87 13.78 -15.52
C ILE A 8 -23.28 12.82 -15.02
N ALA A 9 -23.19 12.53 -14.63
CA ALA A 9 -22.76 11.63 -14.01
C ALA A 9 -21.99 10.69 -14.38
N LEU A 10 -21.80 10.48 -15.21
CA LEU A 10 -21.20 9.53 -15.61
C LEU A 10 -19.91 9.40 -15.41
N GLY A 11 -19.29 10.24 -15.36
CA GLY A 11 -17.95 10.05 -15.35
C GLY A 11 -17.40 9.21 -14.37
N PHE A 12 -17.89 9.15 -13.25
CA PHE A 12 -17.14 8.50 -12.37
C PHE A 12 -17.03 7.14 -12.47
N ALA A 13 -17.75 6.57 -13.07
CA ALA A 13 -17.60 5.18 -13.15
C ALA A 13 -16.34 4.76 -13.71
N VAL A 14 -15.75 5.57 -14.47
CA VAL A 14 -14.63 5.16 -15.12
C VAL A 14 -13.48 4.83 -14.34
N ALA A 15 -13.28 5.49 -13.28
CA ALA A 15 -12.09 5.27 -12.56
C ALA A 15 -11.94 3.90 -12.08
N MET A 16 -12.99 3.17 -11.95
CA MET A 16 -12.84 1.90 -11.40
C MET A 16 -12.15 0.95 -12.24
N ALA A 17 -12.25 1.12 -13.50
CA ALA A 17 -11.65 0.12 -14.36
C ALA A 17 -10.18 0.00 -14.15
N ALA A 18 -9.54 1.07 -13.76
CA ALA A 18 -8.12 1.02 -13.64
C ALA A 18 -7.64 0.07 -12.61
N TYR A 19 -8.48 -0.31 -11.69
CA TYR A 19 -8.00 -1.18 -10.66
C TYR A 19 -8.17 -2.61 -10.92
N ALA A 20 -8.67 -2.96 -12.07
CA ALA A 20 -8.83 -4.37 -12.36
C ALA A 20 -7.54 -5.12 -12.31
N HIS A 21 -6.43 -4.44 -12.55
CA HIS A 21 -5.18 -5.13 -12.55
C HIS A 21 -4.40 -5.00 -11.28
N THR A 22 -4.90 -4.28 -10.32
CA THR A 22 -4.14 -4.07 -9.12
C THR A 22 -4.23 -5.25 -8.23
N PRO A 23 -3.17 -5.89 -7.96
CA PRO A 23 -3.20 -7.08 -7.18
C PRO A 23 -3.26 -6.83 -5.70
N LEU A 24 -2.83 -5.69 -5.21
CA LEU A 24 -2.85 -5.45 -3.77
C LEU A 24 -4.27 -5.19 -3.32
N GLN A 25 -4.79 -6.04 -2.46
CA GLN A 25 -6.13 -5.90 -1.95
C GLN A 25 -6.19 -5.10 -0.67
N THR A 26 -5.33 -5.42 0.26
CA THR A 26 -5.30 -4.73 1.55
C THR A 26 -3.89 -4.63 2.05
N SER A 27 -3.68 -3.72 2.96
CA SER A 27 -2.40 -3.60 3.64
C SER A 27 -2.63 -3.23 5.09
N VAL A 28 -1.61 -3.46 5.93
CA VAL A 28 -1.59 -2.98 7.30
C VAL A 28 -0.22 -2.33 7.49
N PRO A 29 -0.16 -1.06 7.75
CA PRO A 29 -1.28 -0.14 7.90
C PRO A 29 -2.03 0.06 6.58
N ALA A 30 -3.32 0.36 6.68
CA ALA A 30 -4.10 0.62 5.48
C ALA A 30 -3.66 1.92 4.83
N ALA A 31 -3.88 2.04 3.54
CA ALA A 31 -3.53 3.27 2.84
C ALA A 31 -4.24 4.46 3.47
N ASP A 32 -3.49 5.52 3.66
CA ASP A 32 -3.97 6.77 4.23
C ASP A 32 -4.42 6.68 5.68
N ALA A 33 -4.17 5.60 6.36
CA ALA A 33 -4.55 5.45 7.75
C ALA A 33 -3.61 6.24 8.66
N SER A 34 -4.12 6.61 9.82
CA SER A 34 -3.32 7.20 10.87
C SER A 34 -3.29 6.19 12.00
N VAL A 35 -2.12 5.72 12.37
CA VAL A 35 -1.98 4.59 13.28
C VAL A 35 -0.87 4.82 14.28
N SER A 36 -0.83 4.01 15.30
CA SER A 36 0.34 3.96 16.19
C SER A 36 1.47 3.32 15.41
N ALA A 37 2.70 3.54 15.82
CA ALA A 37 3.83 3.00 15.08
C ALA A 37 3.67 1.50 14.86
N PRO A 38 3.56 1.06 13.61
CA PRO A 38 3.35 -0.36 13.35
C PRO A 38 4.63 -1.15 13.55
N LYS A 39 4.48 -2.40 13.96
CA LYS A 39 5.63 -3.27 14.13
C LYS A 39 5.90 -4.09 12.89
N ALA A 40 4.99 -4.10 11.96
CA ALA A 40 5.15 -4.82 10.71
C ALA A 40 4.34 -4.15 9.63
N VAL A 41 4.75 -4.38 8.39
CA VAL A 41 3.97 -3.99 7.24
C VAL A 41 3.43 -5.27 6.64
N GLU A 42 2.11 -5.34 6.44
CA GLU A 42 1.49 -6.52 5.87
C GLU A 42 0.84 -6.18 4.55
N LEU A 43 1.03 -7.03 3.57
CA LEU A 43 0.48 -6.84 2.24
C LEU A 43 -0.29 -8.07 1.85
N THR A 44 -1.54 -7.90 1.42
CA THR A 44 -2.35 -9.01 0.94
C THR A 44 -2.75 -8.72 -0.49
N PHE A 45 -2.42 -9.65 -1.36
CA PHE A 45 -2.67 -9.50 -2.79
C PHE A 45 -3.91 -10.30 -3.20
N GLY A 46 -4.47 -9.97 -4.35
CA GLY A 46 -5.64 -10.68 -4.85
C GLY A 46 -5.34 -12.08 -5.33
N GLY A 47 -4.09 -12.39 -5.61
CA GLY A 47 -3.65 -13.72 -5.99
C GLY A 47 -2.25 -13.94 -5.49
N GLU A 48 -1.70 -15.09 -5.78
CA GLU A 48 -0.34 -15.39 -5.34
C GLU A 48 0.66 -14.66 -6.18
N VAL A 49 1.66 -14.08 -5.54
CA VAL A 49 2.73 -13.34 -6.22
C VAL A 49 4.04 -13.65 -5.55
N ARG A 50 5.13 -13.33 -6.23
CA ARG A 50 6.43 -13.34 -5.62
C ARG A 50 6.80 -11.89 -5.33
N LEU A 51 6.94 -11.54 -4.07
CA LEU A 51 7.30 -10.19 -3.70
C LEU A 51 8.79 -10.00 -3.94
N THR A 52 9.19 -8.97 -4.64
CA THR A 52 10.61 -8.77 -4.96
C THR A 52 11.22 -7.63 -4.17
N SER A 53 10.46 -6.63 -3.79
CA SER A 53 10.98 -5.59 -2.93
C SER A 53 9.88 -4.84 -2.21
N VAL A 54 10.20 -4.36 -1.03
CA VAL A 54 9.33 -3.46 -0.28
C VAL A 54 10.22 -2.44 0.38
N THR A 55 9.91 -1.17 0.21
CA THR A 55 10.68 -0.10 0.80
C THR A 55 9.75 0.75 1.65
N LEU A 56 10.18 1.08 2.84
CA LEU A 56 9.45 1.98 3.74
C LEU A 56 10.31 3.22 3.94
N THR A 57 9.76 4.38 3.63
CA THR A 57 10.50 5.63 3.77
C THR A 57 9.70 6.63 4.57
N ASP A 58 10.40 7.52 5.25
CA ASP A 58 9.74 8.60 5.98
C ASP A 58 9.57 9.82 5.06
N SER A 59 9.05 10.91 5.60
CA SER A 59 8.76 12.08 4.79
C SER A 59 10.01 12.78 4.25
N THR A 60 11.18 12.47 4.76
CA THR A 60 12.42 13.02 4.23
C THR A 60 13.01 12.12 3.17
N GLY A 61 12.41 10.97 2.93
CA GLY A 61 12.94 10.01 1.98
C GLY A 61 13.90 9.00 2.59
N ALA A 62 14.12 9.05 3.89
CA ALA A 62 15.03 8.09 4.51
C ALA A 62 14.37 6.74 4.64
N ALA A 63 15.09 5.71 4.26
CA ALA A 63 14.56 4.35 4.31
C ALA A 63 14.62 3.78 5.72
N LYS A 64 13.62 3.01 6.06
CA LYS A 64 13.58 2.30 7.33
C LYS A 64 13.81 0.83 7.07
N HIS A 65 14.40 0.16 8.04
CA HIS A 65 14.74 -1.25 7.87
C HIS A 65 13.54 -2.14 8.05
N LEU A 66 13.34 -3.00 7.09
CA LEU A 66 12.32 -4.04 7.14
C LEU A 66 12.99 -5.40 7.01
N ASP A 67 12.26 -6.45 7.36
CA ASP A 67 12.71 -7.79 7.05
C ASP A 67 12.98 -7.90 5.56
N SER A 68 13.84 -8.81 5.19
CA SER A 68 14.04 -9.15 3.78
C SER A 68 12.76 -9.76 3.24
N VAL A 69 12.48 -9.53 1.97
CA VAL A 69 11.31 -10.14 1.39
C VAL A 69 11.54 -11.63 1.24
N PRO A 70 10.54 -12.45 1.52
CA PRO A 70 10.69 -13.89 1.36
C PRO A 70 10.76 -14.26 -0.11
N THR A 71 11.31 -15.42 -0.38
CA THR A 71 11.43 -15.87 -1.75
C THR A 71 10.28 -16.75 -2.17
N THR A 72 9.33 -17.02 -1.29
CA THR A 72 8.22 -17.88 -1.60
C THR A 72 7.09 -17.11 -2.26
N ILE A 73 6.29 -17.82 -3.02
CA ILE A 73 5.10 -17.26 -3.64
C ILE A 73 3.98 -17.36 -2.63
N ALA A 74 3.25 -16.28 -2.45
CA ALA A 74 2.16 -16.25 -1.48
C ALA A 74 1.21 -15.09 -1.78
N ARG A 75 0.09 -15.04 -1.09
CA ARG A 75 -0.82 -13.92 -1.21
C ARG A 75 -0.59 -12.89 -0.14
N THR A 76 -0.12 -13.30 1.01
CA THR A 76 0.05 -12.40 2.14
C THR A 76 1.49 -12.43 2.61
N PHE A 77 2.03 -11.24 2.88
CA PHE A 77 3.38 -11.07 3.36
C PHE A 77 3.36 -10.16 4.57
N SER A 78 4.17 -10.47 5.56
CA SER A 78 4.32 -9.64 6.75
C SER A 78 5.80 -9.41 6.97
N LEU A 79 6.23 -8.16 6.95
CA LEU A 79 7.62 -7.80 7.12
C LEU A 79 7.77 -6.96 8.36
N ALA A 80 8.56 -7.43 9.30
CA ALA A 80 8.76 -6.68 10.54
C ALA A 80 9.51 -5.39 10.27
N VAL A 81 9.16 -4.34 11.01
CA VAL A 81 9.83 -3.07 10.95
C VAL A 81 10.88 -3.07 12.04
N HIS A 82 12.13 -2.86 11.66
CA HIS A 82 13.22 -2.95 12.61
C HIS A 82 13.71 -1.60 13.15
N ASP A 83 13.24 -0.51 12.59
CA ASP A 83 13.58 0.80 13.10
C ASP A 83 12.40 1.41 13.84
N PRO A 84 12.62 2.21 14.84
CA PRO A 84 11.53 2.92 15.46
C PRO A 84 10.94 3.92 14.48
N LEU A 85 9.64 4.08 14.48
CA LEU A 85 8.97 5.01 13.61
C LEU A 85 8.43 6.18 14.42
N SER A 86 8.99 7.35 14.20
CA SER A 86 8.50 8.55 14.88
C SER A 86 7.22 9.03 14.23
N PRO A 87 6.44 9.85 14.90
CA PRO A 87 5.24 10.40 14.28
C PRO A 87 5.55 11.12 12.99
N GLY A 88 4.70 10.96 12.01
CA GLY A 88 4.85 11.59 10.71
C GLY A 88 4.37 10.72 9.59
N ALA A 89 4.58 11.16 8.37
CA ALA A 89 4.11 10.47 7.19
C ALA A 89 5.13 9.47 6.68
N TYR A 90 4.66 8.35 6.21
CA TYR A 90 5.49 7.28 5.67
C TYR A 90 4.93 6.78 4.37
N LYS A 91 5.79 6.19 3.55
CA LYS A 91 5.37 5.64 2.26
C LYS A 91 5.93 4.23 2.12
N VAL A 92 5.10 3.32 1.63
CA VAL A 92 5.52 1.96 1.29
C VAL A 92 5.47 1.85 -0.22
N VAL A 93 6.58 1.40 -0.82
CA VAL A 93 6.64 1.13 -2.25
C VAL A 93 6.94 -0.35 -2.39
N TRP A 94 6.17 -1.07 -3.17
CA TRP A 94 6.34 -2.50 -3.32
C TRP A 94 6.43 -2.88 -4.78
N ARG A 95 7.05 -4.05 -5.03
CA ARG A 95 7.22 -4.58 -6.35
C ARG A 95 7.06 -6.08 -6.26
N ALA A 96 6.34 -6.66 -7.19
CA ALA A 96 6.07 -8.08 -7.16
C ALA A 96 5.96 -8.62 -8.59
N VAL A 97 6.04 -9.93 -8.71
CA VAL A 97 5.84 -10.61 -9.98
C VAL A 97 4.62 -11.49 -9.82
N GLY A 98 3.63 -11.28 -10.66
CA GLY A 98 2.43 -12.09 -10.62
C GLY A 98 2.61 -13.44 -11.26
N GLY A 99 1.60 -14.26 -11.20
CA GLY A 99 1.67 -15.60 -11.73
C GLY A 99 1.90 -15.66 -13.22
N ASP A 100 1.58 -14.58 -13.95
CA ASP A 100 1.83 -14.55 -15.36
C ASP A 100 3.15 -13.90 -15.69
N THR A 101 4.01 -13.75 -14.73
CA THR A 101 5.34 -13.19 -14.86
C THR A 101 5.38 -11.70 -15.17
N HIS A 102 4.26 -11.01 -15.09
CA HIS A 102 4.29 -9.56 -15.21
C HIS A 102 4.78 -8.92 -13.93
N ILE A 103 5.57 -7.86 -14.07
CA ILE A 103 6.03 -7.09 -12.93
C ILE A 103 4.95 -6.09 -12.58
N ILE A 104 4.60 -6.04 -11.31
CA ILE A 104 3.60 -5.11 -10.83
C ILE A 104 4.19 -4.32 -9.69
N THR A 105 3.84 -3.06 -9.59
CA THR A 105 4.35 -2.18 -8.55
C THR A 105 3.22 -1.34 -8.01
N GLY A 106 3.40 -0.82 -6.82
CA GLY A 106 2.44 0.11 -6.25
C GLY A 106 3.03 0.79 -5.05
N GLU A 107 2.29 1.73 -4.53
CA GLU A 107 2.71 2.41 -3.33
C GLU A 107 1.51 2.89 -2.57
N PHE A 108 1.67 3.10 -1.28
CA PHE A 108 0.66 3.73 -0.46
C PHE A 108 1.34 4.42 0.71
N GLY A 109 0.63 5.35 1.31
CA GLY A 109 1.14 6.09 2.46
C GLY A 109 0.31 5.85 3.69
N PHE A 110 0.89 6.10 4.85
CA PHE A 110 0.17 6.12 6.12
C PHE A 110 0.85 7.12 7.03
N THR A 111 0.21 7.43 8.12
CA THR A 111 0.76 8.37 9.09
C THR A 111 0.89 7.68 10.44
N VAL A 112 2.01 7.90 11.11
CA VAL A 112 2.18 7.46 12.47
C VAL A 112 1.74 8.62 13.35
N ALA A 113 0.74 8.38 14.17
CA ALA A 113 0.18 9.41 15.02
C ALA A 113 1.07 9.66 16.23
N SER A 114 1.01 10.87 16.74
CA SER A 114 1.76 11.19 17.93
C SER A 114 1.21 10.42 19.10
N SER A 115 2.09 9.74 19.81
CA SER A 115 1.63 8.92 20.91
C SER A 115 1.46 9.68 22.17
N GLU A 116 1.90 10.95 22.21
CA GLU A 116 1.78 11.58 23.36
C GLU A 116 0.60 12.31 23.53
N ALA A 117 -0.27 12.11 22.84
CA ALA A 117 -1.40 12.75 23.07
C ALA A 117 -1.87 12.40 24.36
N HIS A 118 -2.28 12.74 24.97
CA HIS A 118 -2.79 12.34 26.12
C HIS A 118 -2.86 13.33 27.00
#